data_7f56f39007d6ea3b505c474e50b6a0e2
#
_entry.id   7f56f39007d6ea3b505c474e50b6a0e2
#
_cell.length_a   1.000
_cell.length_b   1.000
_cell.length_c   1.000
_cell.angle_alpha   90.00
_cell.angle_beta   90.00
_cell.angle_gamma   90.00
#
_symmetry.space_group_name_H-M   'P 1'
#
loop_
_entity.id
_entity.type
_entity.pdbx_description
1 polymer ?
#
loop_
_entity_poly.entity_id
_entity_poly.type
_entity_poly.pdbx_seq_one_letter_code
_entity_poly.pdbx_strand_id
1 'polypeptide(L)'
;SKNWKSKAVTIPVYETPKAPQQSVVYFYDVPDAKQSVIRFGYPALAATDADFYRATVMNYILGGGGFASQLTQQLREGKGYTYGINSSFSGSSSPGPFTIGSSIRTNVTLEAAQLIKEILQNFGTNYSDKDLETTKSFLIKSAARSFETAGAKLNILDNISSYGWKYNYLKEREQIVNNMTIEKIRNLSQKYLNANQMIWLVVGDAKTQLPRLKELSFGEPMLLNK
;
A
#
# COMPACT_ATOMS: atom_id res chain seq x y z
N SER A 1 35.32 -2.02 -24.64
CA SER A 1 35.65 -1.46 -23.31
C SER A 1 37.02 -0.78 -23.24
N LYS A 2 37.95 -1.02 -24.19
CA LYS A 2 39.30 -0.39 -24.16
C LYS A 2 39.30 1.15 -24.23
N ASN A 3 38.23 1.75 -24.74
CA ASN A 3 38.11 3.21 -24.88
C ASN A 3 37.22 3.85 -23.82
N TRP A 4 36.72 3.09 -22.83
CA TRP A 4 35.90 3.62 -21.75
C TRP A 4 36.78 4.21 -20.66
N LYS A 5 36.74 5.54 -20.52
CA LYS A 5 37.45 6.22 -19.46
C LYS A 5 36.53 6.28 -18.22
N SER A 6 37.04 5.77 -17.10
CA SER A 6 36.35 5.92 -15.82
C SER A 6 36.19 7.42 -15.49
N LYS A 7 34.97 7.81 -15.13
CA LYS A 7 34.66 9.16 -14.62
C LYS A 7 34.02 9.01 -13.26
N ALA A 8 34.48 9.79 -12.29
CA ALA A 8 33.82 9.83 -10.98
C ALA A 8 32.39 10.37 -11.17
N VAL A 9 31.43 9.61 -10.64
CA VAL A 9 30.02 10.00 -10.62
C VAL A 9 29.61 10.20 -9.17
N THR A 10 29.13 11.39 -8.86
CA THR A 10 28.51 11.66 -7.56
C THR A 10 27.03 11.29 -7.67
N ILE A 11 26.62 10.29 -6.92
CA ILE A 11 25.20 9.91 -6.83
C ILE A 11 24.53 10.90 -5.88
N PRO A 12 23.46 11.61 -6.31
CA PRO A 12 22.74 12.52 -5.44
C PRO A 12 22.15 11.76 -4.23
N VAL A 13 22.32 12.33 -3.06
CA VAL A 13 21.65 11.84 -1.84
C VAL A 13 20.42 12.73 -1.63
N TYR A 14 19.25 12.11 -1.58
CA TYR A 14 18.00 12.80 -1.31
C TYR A 14 17.56 12.57 0.13
N GLU A 15 16.99 13.61 0.74
CA GLU A 15 16.34 13.43 2.05
C GLU A 15 15.16 12.48 1.92
N THR A 16 15.05 11.57 2.88
CA THR A 16 13.89 10.66 2.96
C THR A 16 12.66 11.45 3.36
N PRO A 17 11.59 11.45 2.55
CA PRO A 17 10.36 12.14 2.92
C PRO A 17 9.78 11.54 4.19
N LYS A 18 9.36 12.41 5.11
CA LYS A 18 8.76 12.00 6.39
C LYS A 18 7.26 11.78 6.22
N ALA A 19 6.74 10.79 6.90
CA ALA A 19 5.30 10.63 7.04
C ALA A 19 4.70 11.85 7.76
N PRO A 20 3.45 12.26 7.44
CA PRO A 20 2.80 13.36 8.13
C PRO A 20 2.57 12.99 9.60
N GLN A 21 2.68 13.98 10.49
CA GLN A 21 2.41 13.76 11.92
C GLN A 21 0.92 13.59 12.22
N GLN A 22 0.07 14.16 11.36
CA GLN A 22 -1.38 14.03 11.39
C GLN A 22 -1.92 13.92 9.97
N SER A 23 -3.08 13.29 9.83
CA SER A 23 -3.70 13.15 8.50
C SER A 23 -4.11 14.51 7.94
N VAL A 24 -3.94 14.63 6.63
CA VAL A 24 -4.30 15.81 5.84
C VAL A 24 -5.10 15.35 4.64
N VAL A 25 -6.18 16.06 4.32
CA VAL A 25 -6.98 15.84 3.12
C VAL A 25 -6.58 16.85 2.06
N TYR A 26 -6.11 16.35 0.92
CA TYR A 26 -5.89 17.15 -0.29
C TYR A 26 -6.97 16.84 -1.31
N PHE A 27 -7.43 17.86 -1.97
CA PHE A 27 -8.43 17.72 -3.03
C PHE A 27 -7.95 18.39 -4.32
N TYR A 28 -8.02 17.65 -5.44
CA TYR A 28 -7.77 18.20 -6.77
C TYR A 28 -9.09 18.24 -7.54
N ASP A 29 -9.47 19.44 -8.00
CA ASP A 29 -10.77 19.67 -8.64
C ASP A 29 -10.77 19.21 -10.10
N VAL A 30 -11.73 18.35 -10.42
CA VAL A 30 -12.14 17.98 -11.77
C VAL A 30 -13.66 18.19 -11.84
N PRO A 31 -14.10 19.35 -12.35
CA PRO A 31 -15.52 19.70 -12.38
C PRO A 31 -16.37 18.63 -13.08
N ASP A 32 -17.55 18.37 -12.53
CA ASP A 32 -18.55 17.41 -13.04
C ASP A 32 -18.05 15.95 -13.16
N ALA A 33 -16.93 15.60 -12.52
CA ALA A 33 -16.42 14.23 -12.50
C ALA A 33 -17.46 13.26 -11.93
N LYS A 34 -17.73 12.16 -12.65
CA LYS A 34 -18.68 11.12 -12.22
C LYS A 34 -18.07 10.11 -11.26
N GLN A 35 -16.75 10.13 -11.16
CA GLN A 35 -15.97 9.32 -10.22
C GLN A 35 -14.95 10.19 -9.52
N SER A 36 -14.67 9.86 -8.27
CA SER A 36 -13.51 10.35 -7.53
C SER A 36 -12.40 9.33 -7.57
N VAL A 37 -11.19 9.74 -7.92
CA VAL A 37 -10.00 8.93 -7.74
C VAL A 37 -9.43 9.22 -6.36
N ILE A 38 -9.23 8.20 -5.56
CA ILE A 38 -8.61 8.30 -4.23
C ILE A 38 -7.19 7.72 -4.23
N ARG A 39 -6.29 8.38 -3.51
CA ARG A 39 -4.95 7.89 -3.17
C ARG A 39 -4.67 8.26 -1.71
N PHE A 40 -4.73 7.26 -0.84
CA PHE A 40 -4.49 7.44 0.59
C PHE A 40 -3.20 6.71 0.95
N GLY A 41 -2.33 7.36 1.72
CA GLY A 41 -1.07 6.73 2.09
C GLY A 41 -0.04 7.68 2.66
N TYR A 42 1.18 7.19 2.77
CA TYR A 42 2.31 7.93 3.35
C TYR A 42 3.64 7.33 2.88
N PRO A 43 4.77 8.07 2.94
CA PRO A 43 6.11 7.51 2.75
C PRO A 43 6.40 6.46 3.84
N ALA A 44 6.64 5.19 3.47
CA ALA A 44 6.70 4.07 4.40
C ALA A 44 8.09 3.42 4.43
N LEU A 45 8.32 2.36 3.67
CA LEU A 45 9.44 1.45 3.82
C LEU A 45 10.30 1.36 2.56
N ALA A 46 11.60 1.20 2.73
CA ALA A 46 12.47 0.73 1.66
C ALA A 46 12.30 -0.79 1.45
N ALA A 47 12.55 -1.28 0.23
CA ALA A 47 12.54 -2.71 -0.06
C ALA A 47 13.58 -3.50 0.76
N THR A 48 14.62 -2.81 1.23
CA THR A 48 15.69 -3.34 2.08
C THR A 48 15.37 -3.31 3.57
N ASP A 49 14.25 -2.69 3.99
CA ASP A 49 13.83 -2.67 5.38
C ASP A 49 13.42 -4.08 5.85
N ALA A 50 13.81 -4.43 7.07
CA ALA A 50 13.53 -5.74 7.65
C ALA A 50 12.03 -6.06 7.75
N ASP A 51 11.19 -5.03 7.88
CA ASP A 51 9.73 -5.19 7.97
C ASP A 51 9.03 -5.11 6.59
N PHE A 52 9.72 -4.73 5.51
CA PHE A 52 9.09 -4.54 4.21
C PHE A 52 8.29 -5.76 3.74
N TYR A 53 8.93 -6.93 3.74
CA TYR A 53 8.24 -8.15 3.32
C TYR A 53 7.19 -8.62 4.33
N ARG A 54 7.41 -8.41 5.64
CA ARG A 54 6.41 -8.69 6.68
C ARG A 54 5.17 -7.81 6.52
N ALA A 55 5.36 -6.52 6.25
CA ALA A 55 4.27 -5.59 5.94
C ALA A 55 3.52 -5.98 4.66
N THR A 56 4.24 -6.47 3.63
CA THR A 56 3.64 -7.01 2.41
C THR A 56 2.77 -8.25 2.71
N VAL A 57 3.23 -9.15 3.58
CA VAL A 57 2.44 -10.32 4.02
C VAL A 57 1.16 -9.89 4.75
N MET A 58 1.28 -8.94 5.69
CA MET A 58 0.13 -8.36 6.37
C MET A 58 -0.86 -7.73 5.39
N ASN A 59 -0.36 -6.97 4.43
CA ASN A 59 -1.15 -6.24 3.44
C ASN A 59 -1.96 -7.15 2.51
N TYR A 60 -1.64 -8.45 2.42
CA TYR A 60 -2.38 -9.38 1.56
C TYR A 60 -3.88 -9.37 1.88
N ILE A 61 -4.26 -9.46 3.15
CA ILE A 61 -5.67 -9.40 3.58
C ILE A 61 -6.21 -7.97 3.62
N LEU A 62 -5.38 -6.95 3.78
CA LEU A 62 -5.86 -5.57 3.73
C LEU A 62 -6.37 -5.19 2.33
N GLY A 63 -5.51 -5.26 1.33
CA GLY A 63 -5.83 -4.83 -0.04
C GLY A 63 -4.96 -5.43 -1.14
N GLY A 64 -3.94 -6.24 -0.78
CA GLY A 64 -3.02 -6.85 -1.75
C GLY A 64 -3.53 -8.16 -2.36
N GLY A 65 -4.45 -8.85 -1.71
CA GLY A 65 -4.92 -10.19 -2.08
C GLY A 65 -6.17 -10.20 -2.99
N GLY A 66 -6.48 -9.11 -3.67
CA GLY A 66 -7.64 -9.02 -4.56
C GLY A 66 -8.93 -9.38 -3.80
N PHE A 67 -9.68 -10.37 -4.28
CA PHE A 67 -10.94 -10.79 -3.66
C PHE A 67 -10.80 -11.34 -2.23
N ALA A 68 -9.63 -11.76 -1.81
CA ALA A 68 -9.39 -12.18 -0.43
C ALA A 68 -9.23 -11.00 0.53
N SER A 69 -9.09 -9.77 0.03
CA SER A 69 -8.79 -8.60 0.84
C SER A 69 -10.04 -7.94 1.43
N GLN A 70 -9.91 -7.40 2.65
CA GLN A 70 -11.00 -6.70 3.34
C GLN A 70 -11.47 -5.46 2.58
N LEU A 71 -10.55 -4.69 2.00
CA LEU A 71 -10.92 -3.53 1.18
C LEU A 71 -11.82 -3.94 0.01
N THR A 72 -11.47 -4.98 -0.75
CA THR A 72 -12.29 -5.45 -1.86
C THR A 72 -13.62 -6.01 -1.38
N GLN A 73 -13.60 -6.84 -0.34
CA GLN A 73 -14.81 -7.45 0.21
C GLN A 73 -15.81 -6.41 0.70
N GLN A 74 -15.35 -5.36 1.36
CA GLN A 74 -16.27 -4.37 1.93
C GLN A 74 -16.68 -3.29 0.93
N LEU A 75 -15.73 -2.70 0.16
CA LEU A 75 -16.06 -1.59 -0.73
C LEU A 75 -16.64 -2.04 -2.07
N ARG A 76 -16.14 -3.14 -2.63
CA ARG A 76 -16.62 -3.66 -3.92
C ARG A 76 -17.79 -4.60 -3.74
N GLU A 77 -17.58 -5.74 -3.07
CA GLU A 77 -18.59 -6.80 -2.96
C GLU A 77 -19.75 -6.39 -2.04
N GLY A 78 -19.43 -5.78 -0.88
CA GLY A 78 -20.44 -5.41 0.11
C GLY A 78 -21.22 -4.16 -0.24
N LYS A 79 -20.56 -3.09 -0.66
CA LYS A 79 -21.16 -1.78 -0.89
C LYS A 79 -21.32 -1.38 -2.37
N GLY A 80 -20.62 -2.02 -3.28
CA GLY A 80 -20.64 -1.66 -4.70
C GLY A 80 -20.14 -0.24 -4.98
N TYR A 81 -19.25 0.30 -4.15
CA TYR A 81 -18.74 1.67 -4.28
C TYR A 81 -17.73 1.81 -5.41
N THR A 82 -17.05 0.73 -5.75
CA THR A 82 -15.97 0.68 -6.74
C THR A 82 -15.95 -0.63 -7.50
N TYR A 83 -15.30 -0.65 -8.66
CA TYR A 83 -14.95 -1.88 -9.39
C TYR A 83 -13.70 -2.55 -8.87
N GLY A 84 -12.85 -1.83 -8.17
CA GLY A 84 -11.62 -2.38 -7.59
C GLY A 84 -10.91 -1.38 -6.69
N ILE A 85 -10.35 -1.92 -5.63
CA ILE A 85 -9.53 -1.20 -4.66
C ILE A 85 -8.36 -2.08 -4.28
N ASN A 86 -7.20 -1.48 -4.11
CA ASN A 86 -6.01 -2.20 -3.67
C ASN A 86 -5.20 -1.38 -2.68
N SER A 87 -4.34 -2.05 -1.95
CA SER A 87 -3.27 -1.43 -1.17
C SER A 87 -1.94 -2.11 -1.42
N SER A 88 -0.85 -1.35 -1.30
CA SER A 88 0.50 -1.88 -1.49
C SER A 88 1.55 -1.08 -0.72
N PHE A 89 2.61 -1.76 -0.34
CA PHE A 89 3.88 -1.15 0.05
C PHE A 89 4.80 -1.19 -1.17
N SER A 90 5.29 -0.03 -1.61
CA SER A 90 6.15 0.10 -2.79
C SER A 90 7.46 0.76 -2.37
N GLY A 91 8.51 -0.04 -2.17
CA GLY A 91 9.84 0.44 -1.83
C GLY A 91 10.86 0.11 -2.91
N SER A 92 11.92 0.91 -2.96
CA SER A 92 13.14 0.65 -3.71
C SER A 92 14.31 0.52 -2.74
N SER A 93 15.53 0.85 -3.14
CA SER A 93 16.65 1.08 -2.21
C SER A 93 16.39 2.25 -1.25
N SER A 94 15.44 3.11 -1.58
CA SER A 94 14.94 4.19 -0.72
C SER A 94 13.51 3.89 -0.27
N PRO A 95 13.05 4.49 0.85
CA PRO A 95 11.67 4.38 1.30
C PRO A 95 10.68 4.81 0.21
N GLY A 96 9.71 3.97 -0.03
CA GLY A 96 8.60 4.24 -0.92
C GLY A 96 7.26 4.26 -0.18
N PRO A 97 6.17 4.59 -0.86
CA PRO A 97 4.89 4.78 -0.18
C PRO A 97 4.19 3.46 0.16
N PHE A 98 3.45 3.48 1.27
CA PHE A 98 2.22 2.70 1.41
C PHE A 98 1.10 3.47 0.74
N THR A 99 0.31 2.80 -0.10
CA THR A 99 -0.83 3.43 -0.77
C THR A 99 -2.06 2.54 -0.79
N ILE A 100 -3.23 3.18 -0.64
CA ILE A 100 -4.54 2.62 -0.98
C ILE A 100 -5.06 3.40 -2.17
N GLY A 101 -5.52 2.72 -3.22
CA GLY A 101 -5.98 3.37 -4.43
C GLY A 101 -7.25 2.76 -5.02
N SER A 102 -8.15 3.64 -5.46
CA SER A 102 -9.41 3.25 -6.10
C SER A 102 -9.99 4.38 -6.94
N SER A 103 -10.88 4.02 -7.86
CA SER A 103 -11.86 4.92 -8.47
C SER A 103 -13.22 4.61 -7.89
N ILE A 104 -13.89 5.61 -7.33
CA ILE A 104 -15.13 5.50 -6.55
C ILE A 104 -16.20 6.36 -7.18
N ARG A 105 -17.46 5.92 -7.18
CA ARG A 105 -18.56 6.78 -7.61
C ARG A 105 -18.58 8.06 -6.78
N THR A 106 -18.71 9.21 -7.44
CA THR A 106 -18.64 10.54 -6.78
C THR A 106 -19.58 10.67 -5.58
N ASN A 107 -20.82 10.18 -5.70
CA ASN A 107 -21.83 10.31 -4.64
C ASN A 107 -21.57 9.52 -3.36
N VAL A 108 -20.57 8.63 -3.33
CA VAL A 108 -20.20 7.81 -2.17
C VAL A 108 -18.72 7.99 -1.78
N THR A 109 -18.10 9.09 -2.20
CA THR A 109 -16.66 9.35 -1.92
C THR A 109 -16.39 9.47 -0.44
N LEU A 110 -17.19 10.19 0.31
CA LEU A 110 -17.04 10.33 1.76
C LEU A 110 -17.25 8.99 2.48
N GLU A 111 -18.32 8.29 2.15
CA GLU A 111 -18.68 7.00 2.76
C GLU A 111 -17.60 5.95 2.53
N ALA A 112 -17.01 5.95 1.34
CA ALA A 112 -15.89 5.08 1.02
C ALA A 112 -14.63 5.43 1.82
N ALA A 113 -14.32 6.73 1.95
CA ALA A 113 -13.19 7.19 2.75
C ALA A 113 -13.38 6.86 4.25
N GLN A 114 -14.58 7.05 4.79
CA GLN A 114 -14.92 6.68 6.18
C GLN A 114 -14.76 5.17 6.40
N LEU A 115 -15.27 4.35 5.47
CA LEU A 115 -15.15 2.89 5.57
C LEU A 115 -13.67 2.43 5.49
N ILE A 116 -12.87 3.05 4.62
CA ILE A 116 -11.42 2.76 4.56
C ILE A 116 -10.75 3.13 5.88
N LYS A 117 -11.07 4.28 6.46
CA LYS A 117 -10.58 4.70 7.79
C LYS A 117 -10.92 3.68 8.87
N GLU A 118 -12.15 3.21 8.91
CA GLU A 118 -12.63 2.20 9.84
C GLU A 118 -11.90 0.86 9.66
N ILE A 119 -11.74 0.40 8.41
CA ILE A 119 -10.99 -0.83 8.09
C ILE A 119 -9.56 -0.72 8.61
N LEU A 120 -8.86 0.39 8.35
CA LEU A 120 -7.48 0.59 8.81
C LEU A 120 -7.38 0.55 10.34
N GLN A 121 -8.29 1.22 11.04
CA GLN A 121 -8.30 1.29 12.50
C GLN A 121 -8.54 -0.06 13.17
N ASN A 122 -9.40 -0.88 12.56
CA ASN A 122 -9.83 -2.16 13.13
C ASN A 122 -9.11 -3.38 12.53
N PHE A 123 -8.21 -3.17 11.56
CA PHE A 123 -7.60 -4.26 10.80
C PHE A 123 -6.94 -5.32 11.67
N GLY A 124 -6.07 -4.91 12.59
CA GLY A 124 -5.36 -5.84 13.46
C GLY A 124 -6.27 -6.63 14.39
N THR A 125 -7.36 -6.01 14.87
CA THR A 125 -8.37 -6.66 15.73
C THR A 125 -9.21 -7.65 14.95
N ASN A 126 -9.58 -7.30 13.71
CA ASN A 126 -10.46 -8.09 12.86
C ASN A 126 -9.71 -9.18 12.08
N TYR A 127 -8.38 -9.22 12.13
CA TYR A 127 -7.59 -10.23 11.43
C TYR A 127 -7.73 -11.59 12.12
N SER A 128 -8.26 -12.58 11.41
CA SER A 128 -8.64 -13.90 11.93
C SER A 128 -7.59 -14.99 11.62
N ASP A 129 -7.72 -16.14 12.28
CA ASP A 129 -6.93 -17.36 11.95
C ASP A 129 -7.14 -17.78 10.50
N LYS A 130 -8.38 -17.67 9.99
CA LYS A 130 -8.71 -17.97 8.59
C LYS A 130 -7.97 -17.04 7.63
N ASP A 131 -7.84 -15.75 7.96
CA ASP A 131 -7.07 -14.79 7.16
C ASP A 131 -5.59 -15.14 7.13
N LEU A 132 -5.05 -15.56 8.27
CA LEU A 132 -3.66 -16.01 8.37
C LEU A 132 -3.41 -17.27 7.53
N GLU A 133 -4.29 -18.26 7.61
CA GLU A 133 -4.22 -19.48 6.82
C GLU A 133 -4.32 -19.19 5.31
N THR A 134 -5.28 -18.35 4.91
CA THR A 134 -5.46 -17.89 3.53
C THR A 134 -4.19 -17.22 3.01
N THR A 135 -3.62 -16.31 3.80
CA THR A 135 -2.38 -15.58 3.45
C THR A 135 -1.21 -16.54 3.26
N LYS A 136 -0.96 -17.41 4.24
CA LYS A 136 0.13 -18.40 4.18
C LYS A 136 -0.02 -19.34 3.00
N SER A 137 -1.21 -19.92 2.85
CA SER A 137 -1.49 -20.87 1.76
C SER A 137 -1.26 -20.25 0.39
N PHE A 138 -1.74 -19.02 0.16
CA PHE A 138 -1.57 -18.34 -1.11
C PHE A 138 -0.10 -18.01 -1.38
N LEU A 139 0.58 -17.35 -0.43
CA LEU A 139 1.95 -16.88 -0.64
C LEU A 139 2.94 -18.04 -0.82
N ILE A 140 2.78 -19.14 -0.08
CA ILE A 140 3.62 -20.34 -0.23
C ILE A 140 3.35 -21.02 -1.58
N LYS A 141 2.09 -21.24 -1.94
CA LYS A 141 1.75 -21.89 -3.21
C LYS A 141 2.15 -21.06 -4.43
N SER A 142 2.00 -19.74 -4.35
CA SER A 142 2.36 -18.83 -5.45
C SER A 142 3.86 -18.64 -5.61
N ALA A 143 4.67 -18.94 -4.59
CA ALA A 143 6.13 -18.81 -4.66
C ALA A 143 6.76 -19.67 -5.77
N ALA A 144 6.17 -20.82 -6.11
CA ALA A 144 6.64 -21.66 -7.20
C ALA A 144 6.67 -20.93 -8.55
N ARG A 145 5.73 -20.01 -8.79
CA ARG A 145 5.65 -19.21 -10.03
C ARG A 145 6.89 -18.31 -10.26
N SER A 146 7.62 -17.98 -9.20
CA SER A 146 8.87 -17.21 -9.30
C SER A 146 9.96 -17.91 -10.11
N PHE A 147 9.80 -19.21 -10.39
CA PHE A 147 10.77 -20.01 -11.13
C PHE A 147 10.26 -20.53 -12.48
N GLU A 148 9.01 -20.23 -12.86
CA GLU A 148 8.37 -20.81 -14.04
C GLU A 148 8.92 -20.24 -15.36
N THR A 149 9.22 -18.93 -15.40
CA THR A 149 9.65 -18.27 -16.63
C THR A 149 11.06 -17.70 -16.54
N ALA A 150 11.70 -17.48 -17.67
CA ALA A 150 13.00 -16.81 -17.73
C ALA A 150 12.91 -15.39 -17.15
N GLY A 151 11.82 -14.65 -17.43
CA GLY A 151 11.59 -13.31 -16.87
C GLY A 151 11.46 -13.33 -15.34
N ALA A 152 10.74 -14.31 -14.78
CA ALA A 152 10.64 -14.46 -13.32
C ALA A 152 12.01 -14.75 -12.68
N LYS A 153 12.82 -15.61 -13.31
CA LYS A 153 14.19 -15.89 -12.84
C LYS A 153 15.10 -14.66 -12.96
N LEU A 154 14.97 -13.89 -14.04
CA LEU A 154 15.72 -12.64 -14.21
C LEU A 154 15.36 -11.63 -13.10
N ASN A 155 14.08 -11.49 -12.75
CA ASN A 155 13.64 -10.63 -11.63
C ASN A 155 14.26 -11.04 -10.28
N ILE A 156 14.51 -12.33 -10.05
CA ILE A 156 15.22 -12.79 -8.86
C ILE A 156 16.65 -12.22 -8.83
N LEU A 157 17.36 -12.32 -9.95
CA LEU A 157 18.73 -11.82 -10.07
C LEU A 157 18.79 -10.28 -10.00
N ASP A 158 17.82 -9.61 -10.62
CA ASP A 158 17.69 -8.16 -10.57
C ASP A 158 17.48 -7.67 -9.12
N ASN A 159 16.59 -8.30 -8.38
CA ASN A 159 16.37 -7.99 -6.96
C ASN A 159 17.62 -8.20 -6.10
N ILE A 160 18.37 -9.28 -6.32
CA ILE A 160 19.63 -9.54 -5.64
C ILE A 160 20.63 -8.42 -5.94
N SER A 161 20.76 -8.04 -7.22
CA SER A 161 21.69 -7.00 -7.65
C SER A 161 21.27 -5.60 -7.14
N SER A 162 20.00 -5.26 -7.27
CA SER A 162 19.50 -3.92 -6.97
C SER A 162 19.39 -3.63 -5.46
N TYR A 163 19.11 -4.65 -4.66
CA TYR A 163 18.88 -4.50 -3.21
C TYR A 163 19.96 -5.13 -2.34
N GLY A 164 20.97 -5.79 -2.94
CA GLY A 164 21.98 -6.49 -2.19
C GLY A 164 21.43 -7.69 -1.38
N TRP A 165 20.32 -8.27 -1.83
CA TRP A 165 19.73 -9.41 -1.12
C TRP A 165 20.59 -10.65 -1.28
N LYS A 166 20.49 -11.57 -0.29
CA LYS A 166 21.19 -12.85 -0.34
C LYS A 166 20.59 -13.76 -1.40
N TYR A 167 21.38 -14.69 -1.92
CA TYR A 167 20.91 -15.69 -2.92
C TYR A 167 19.74 -16.56 -2.41
N ASN A 168 19.60 -16.69 -1.10
CA ASN A 168 18.53 -17.47 -0.47
C ASN A 168 17.35 -16.61 0.01
N TYR A 169 17.24 -15.34 -0.41
CA TYR A 169 16.20 -14.42 0.09
C TYR A 169 14.75 -14.93 -0.10
N LEU A 170 14.50 -15.72 -1.14
CA LEU A 170 13.19 -16.34 -1.35
C LEU A 170 12.87 -17.37 -0.27
N LYS A 171 13.86 -18.17 0.15
CA LYS A 171 13.73 -19.10 1.27
C LYS A 171 13.53 -18.35 2.60
N GLU A 172 14.24 -17.25 2.80
CA GLU A 172 14.04 -16.39 3.97
C GLU A 172 12.61 -15.80 3.98
N ARG A 173 12.07 -15.39 2.83
CA ARG A 173 10.68 -14.94 2.70
C ARG A 173 9.66 -16.04 3.02
N GLU A 174 9.89 -17.25 2.54
CA GLU A 174 9.06 -18.40 2.90
C GLU A 174 9.06 -18.65 4.42
N GLN A 175 10.22 -18.57 5.06
CA GLN A 175 10.33 -18.68 6.52
C GLN A 175 9.58 -17.54 7.24
N ILE A 176 9.64 -16.30 6.72
CA ILE A 176 8.84 -15.19 7.26
C ILE A 176 7.36 -15.51 7.20
N VAL A 177 6.85 -16.01 6.06
CA VAL A 177 5.44 -16.39 5.90
C VAL A 177 5.06 -17.49 6.88
N ASN A 178 5.85 -18.56 6.96
CA ASN A 178 5.60 -19.70 7.86
C ASN A 178 5.55 -19.27 9.34
N ASN A 179 6.44 -18.36 9.74
CA ASN A 179 6.58 -17.87 11.11
C ASN A 179 5.66 -16.66 11.43
N MET A 180 4.79 -16.25 10.49
CA MET A 180 3.83 -15.19 10.76
C MET A 180 2.76 -15.69 11.73
N THR A 181 2.38 -14.84 12.68
CA THR A 181 1.32 -15.08 13.66
C THR A 181 0.35 -13.90 13.69
N ILE A 182 -0.84 -14.09 14.24
CA ILE A 182 -1.83 -13.01 14.42
C ILE A 182 -1.23 -11.87 15.24
N GLU A 183 -0.48 -12.18 16.30
CA GLU A 183 0.19 -11.18 17.13
C GLU A 183 1.16 -10.32 16.29
N LYS A 184 1.99 -10.95 15.45
CA LYS A 184 2.89 -10.22 14.55
C LYS A 184 2.13 -9.35 13.55
N ILE A 185 1.00 -9.82 13.01
CA ILE A 185 0.12 -9.04 12.13
C ILE A 185 -0.44 -7.82 12.88
N ARG A 186 -0.92 -8.01 14.12
CA ARG A 186 -1.42 -6.91 14.96
C ARG A 186 -0.35 -5.86 15.23
N ASN A 187 0.85 -6.28 15.59
CA ASN A 187 1.97 -5.36 15.83
C ASN A 187 2.35 -4.59 14.56
N LEU A 188 2.39 -5.26 13.40
CA LEU A 188 2.62 -4.60 12.12
C LEU A 188 1.50 -3.62 11.75
N SER A 189 0.23 -3.99 12.00
CA SER A 189 -0.90 -3.11 11.71
C SER A 189 -0.86 -1.84 12.57
N GLN A 190 -0.55 -1.96 13.85
CA GLN A 190 -0.38 -0.80 14.75
C GLN A 190 0.76 0.11 14.29
N LYS A 191 1.84 -0.48 13.79
CA LYS A 191 3.02 0.28 13.31
C LYS A 191 2.80 0.97 11.97
N TYR A 192 2.06 0.34 11.05
CA TYR A 192 2.03 0.76 9.64
C TYR A 192 0.65 1.14 9.10
N LEU A 193 -0.45 0.95 9.85
CA LEU A 193 -1.81 1.25 9.37
C LEU A 193 -2.50 2.35 10.18
N ASN A 194 -1.74 3.40 10.56
CA ASN A 194 -2.33 4.51 11.30
C ASN A 194 -3.08 5.47 10.36
N ALA A 195 -4.40 5.34 10.29
CA ALA A 195 -5.28 6.19 9.49
C ALA A 195 -5.19 7.69 9.85
N ASN A 196 -4.67 8.03 11.03
CA ASN A 196 -4.53 9.42 11.49
C ASN A 196 -3.18 10.06 11.11
N GLN A 197 -2.33 9.34 10.38
CA GLN A 197 -1.01 9.80 9.93
C GLN A 197 -0.79 9.53 8.42
N MET A 198 -1.82 9.80 7.62
CA MET A 198 -1.79 9.58 6.17
C MET A 198 -2.17 10.84 5.41
N ILE A 199 -1.71 10.92 4.17
CA ILE A 199 -2.19 11.86 3.17
C ILE A 199 -3.43 11.23 2.51
N TRP A 200 -4.53 11.97 2.51
CA TRP A 200 -5.80 11.57 1.91
C TRP A 200 -6.05 12.42 0.66
N LEU A 201 -5.54 11.97 -0.48
CA LEU A 201 -5.72 12.68 -1.74
C LEU A 201 -7.00 12.20 -2.45
N VAL A 202 -7.85 13.15 -2.81
CA VAL A 202 -9.06 12.93 -3.60
C VAL A 202 -8.99 13.80 -4.85
N VAL A 203 -9.27 13.20 -6.01
CA VAL A 203 -9.40 13.89 -7.29
C VAL A 203 -10.84 13.69 -7.75
N GLY A 204 -11.61 14.77 -7.95
CA GLY A 204 -13.02 14.67 -8.28
C GLY A 204 -13.71 16.01 -8.36
N ASP A 205 -15.04 16.04 -8.29
CA ASP A 205 -15.83 17.26 -8.32
C ASP A 205 -15.83 17.97 -6.95
N ALA A 206 -15.04 19.04 -6.83
CA ALA A 206 -14.87 19.79 -5.59
C ALA A 206 -16.17 20.41 -5.09
N LYS A 207 -17.03 20.88 -6.02
CA LYS A 207 -18.30 21.54 -5.68
C LYS A 207 -19.18 20.64 -4.80
N THR A 208 -19.20 19.35 -5.08
CA THR A 208 -20.07 18.40 -4.38
C THR A 208 -19.35 17.62 -3.28
N GLN A 209 -18.05 17.36 -3.40
CA GLN A 209 -17.35 16.45 -2.50
C GLN A 209 -16.45 17.13 -1.47
N LEU A 210 -15.80 18.25 -1.82
CA LEU A 210 -14.88 18.92 -0.91
C LEU A 210 -15.51 19.30 0.46
N PRO A 211 -16.73 19.89 0.51
CA PRO A 211 -17.35 20.24 1.79
C PRO A 211 -17.62 19.01 2.68
N ARG A 212 -17.98 17.88 2.07
CA ARG A 212 -18.32 16.64 2.78
C ARG A 212 -17.09 16.00 3.45
N LEU A 213 -15.91 16.13 2.85
CA LEU A 213 -14.68 15.50 3.36
C LEU A 213 -14.21 16.07 4.72
N LYS A 214 -14.77 17.20 5.18
CA LYS A 214 -14.58 17.71 6.54
C LYS A 214 -15.05 16.70 7.60
N GLU A 215 -16.03 15.87 7.28
CA GLU A 215 -16.57 14.84 8.18
C GLU A 215 -15.57 13.71 8.48
N LEU A 216 -14.44 13.60 7.74
CA LEU A 216 -13.33 12.71 8.10
C LEU A 216 -12.61 13.11 9.38
N SER A 217 -12.83 14.36 9.84
CA SER A 217 -12.22 14.91 11.08
C SER A 217 -10.69 14.95 11.03
N PHE A 218 -10.12 15.21 9.85
CA PHE A 218 -8.69 15.40 9.63
C PHE A 218 -8.31 16.88 9.41
N GLY A 219 -9.17 17.81 9.83
CA GLY A 219 -9.05 19.25 9.57
C GLY A 219 -9.73 19.68 8.27
N GLU A 220 -9.51 20.93 7.89
CA GLU A 220 -10.06 21.48 6.65
C GLU A 220 -9.37 20.85 5.43
N PRO A 221 -10.14 20.27 4.49
CA PRO A 221 -9.58 19.78 3.24
C PRO A 221 -8.95 20.91 2.42
N MET A 222 -7.75 20.69 1.93
CA MET A 222 -7.00 21.67 1.15
C MET A 222 -7.19 21.44 -0.35
N LEU A 223 -7.75 22.45 -1.02
CA LEU A 223 -7.86 22.45 -2.48
C LEU A 223 -6.49 22.69 -3.10
N LEU A 224 -6.05 21.80 -3.96
CA LEU A 224 -4.81 21.95 -4.71
C LEU A 224 -5.09 22.83 -5.94
N ASN A 225 -4.25 23.85 -6.13
CA ASN A 225 -4.28 24.69 -7.32
C ASN A 225 -3.69 23.95 -8.53
N LYS A 226 -4.21 24.25 -9.72
CA LYS A 226 -3.66 23.77 -10.99
C LYS A 226 -2.30 24.38 -11.27
#